data_1779fd32127e11f90a07ccc8e89bd369
#
_entry.id   1779fd32127e11f90a07ccc8e89bd369
#
_cell.length_a   1.000
_cell.length_b   1.000
_cell.length_c   1.000
_cell.angle_alpha   90.00
_cell.angle_beta   90.00
_cell.angle_gamma   90.00
#
_symmetry.space_group_name_H-M   'P 1'
#
loop_
_entity.id
_entity.type
_entity.pdbx_description
1 polymer ?
#
loop_
_entity_poly.entity_id
_entity_poly.type
_entity_poly.pdbx_seq_one_letter_code
_entity_poly.pdbx_strand_id
1 'polypeptide(L)'
;MESCVTDDGGLCKYSDLPLGSYYLKEVKSNYNNVIDNDIYDIELNYKDQYTETINYELDVFNHLKKGKVTVNKYESNSNIKLANTLIEIRSMDDRVVYKGYTDHNGQIIVEDLPYGEYYIAEVEASTGYRVLDDNIYFTLDKDDVSIDIYNERIVVPNTGINIGIINVLILITIILFTIICIIFGDNKKIVLLCIFIIGACSIYLGRYFYRYFGDTAKNDKAVKDFFDNNIDDEYDEEYKYTSVIEIPSINLKRGIVDINSDYNDVKYNIEFMKRDDNKIIFASHNGNYYYSYFGKLKDMELGDDINFYDNNRLYKFIYSESYVIKKDGYADIYCDPTKKCIVLITCLEENDDAQIVYIGYLSRVEPYENEE
;
A
#
# COMPACT_ATOMS: atom_id res chain seq x y z
N MET A 1 -26.80 49.75 28.37
CA MET A 1 -26.52 48.75 27.32
C MET A 1 -26.41 47.42 28.05
N GLU A 2 -27.29 46.51 27.75
CA GLU A 2 -27.27 45.16 28.34
C GLU A 2 -26.64 44.22 27.36
N SER A 3 -26.04 43.13 27.85
CA SER A 3 -25.41 42.10 27.02
C SER A 3 -25.77 40.72 27.54
N CYS A 4 -25.95 39.76 26.65
CA CYS A 4 -26.10 38.36 26.99
C CYS A 4 -25.15 37.50 26.14
N VAL A 5 -24.92 36.30 26.58
CA VAL A 5 -24.19 35.27 25.84
C VAL A 5 -25.18 34.21 25.48
N THR A 6 -25.14 33.74 24.22
CA THR A 6 -25.97 32.60 23.78
C THR A 6 -25.58 31.35 24.54
N ASP A 7 -26.58 30.55 24.90
CA ASP A 7 -26.39 29.21 25.49
C ASP A 7 -25.95 28.16 24.45
N ASP A 8 -25.86 26.90 24.87
CA ASP A 8 -25.46 25.76 23.99
C ASP A 8 -26.45 25.53 22.84
N GLY A 9 -27.70 26.01 22.99
CA GLY A 9 -28.70 25.98 21.93
C GLY A 9 -28.68 27.20 21.01
N GLY A 10 -27.72 28.14 21.23
CA GLY A 10 -27.60 29.36 20.46
C GLY A 10 -28.64 30.45 20.87
N LEU A 11 -29.34 30.29 21.99
CA LEU A 11 -30.38 31.17 22.43
C LEU A 11 -29.87 32.18 23.46
N CYS A 12 -30.25 33.43 23.27
CA CYS A 12 -30.12 34.52 24.23
C CYS A 12 -31.45 35.20 24.43
N LYS A 13 -31.88 35.43 25.67
CA LYS A 13 -33.19 35.99 25.98
C LYS A 13 -33.06 37.20 26.89
N TYR A 14 -33.72 38.27 26.53
CA TYR A 14 -34.02 39.41 27.39
C TYR A 14 -35.49 39.38 27.81
N SER A 15 -35.79 39.72 29.05
CA SER A 15 -37.16 39.83 29.55
C SER A 15 -37.39 41.22 30.17
N ASP A 16 -38.63 41.56 30.29
CA ASP A 16 -39.10 42.80 30.98
C ASP A 16 -38.61 44.12 30.36
N LEU A 17 -38.35 44.08 29.04
CA LEU A 17 -38.00 45.26 28.28
C LEU A 17 -39.23 46.18 28.12
N PRO A 18 -39.14 47.51 28.43
CA PRO A 18 -40.18 48.46 28.13
C PRO A 18 -40.50 48.51 26.62
N LEU A 19 -41.70 48.96 26.27
CA LEU A 19 -42.02 49.29 24.88
C LEU A 19 -41.10 50.39 24.36
N GLY A 20 -40.60 50.22 23.12
CA GLY A 20 -39.66 51.15 22.51
C GLY A 20 -38.84 50.53 21.38
N SER A 21 -37.92 51.36 20.86
CA SER A 21 -37.02 50.97 19.80
C SER A 21 -35.68 50.53 20.40
N TYR A 22 -35.22 49.38 19.98
CA TYR A 22 -33.96 48.77 20.40
C TYR A 22 -33.12 48.40 19.17
N TYR A 23 -31.87 48.11 19.39
CA TYR A 23 -31.04 47.45 18.38
C TYR A 23 -30.23 46.32 19.01
N LEU A 24 -30.05 45.28 18.25
CA LEU A 24 -29.14 44.18 18.58
C LEU A 24 -27.89 44.28 17.71
N LYS A 25 -26.74 44.04 18.31
CA LYS A 25 -25.46 43.95 17.64
C LYS A 25 -24.62 42.84 18.28
N GLU A 26 -23.99 42.00 17.47
CA GLU A 26 -22.97 41.06 17.97
C GLU A 26 -21.72 41.83 18.38
N VAL A 27 -21.21 41.59 19.56
CA VAL A 27 -19.99 42.22 20.10
C VAL A 27 -18.83 41.25 20.21
N LYS A 28 -19.09 39.92 20.16
CA LYS A 28 -18.10 38.87 20.21
C LYS A 28 -18.72 37.61 19.60
N SER A 29 -18.03 37.00 18.66
CA SER A 29 -18.33 35.66 18.12
C SER A 29 -17.49 34.59 18.81
N ASN A 30 -17.82 33.33 18.61
CA ASN A 30 -16.90 32.24 18.97
C ASN A 30 -15.69 32.28 18.03
N TYR A 31 -14.63 31.51 18.36
CA TYR A 31 -13.36 31.62 17.66
C TYR A 31 -13.42 31.22 16.18
N ASN A 32 -14.37 30.33 15.81
CA ASN A 32 -14.54 29.86 14.44
C ASN A 32 -15.38 30.74 13.54
N ASN A 33 -16.10 31.70 14.09
CA ASN A 33 -17.04 32.52 13.35
C ASN A 33 -16.51 33.94 13.13
N VAL A 34 -16.92 34.53 12.02
CA VAL A 34 -16.76 35.97 11.77
C VAL A 34 -17.82 36.69 12.58
N ILE A 35 -17.41 37.77 13.26
CA ILE A 35 -18.37 38.64 13.93
C ILE A 35 -19.32 39.24 12.89
N ASP A 36 -20.62 39.09 13.15
CA ASP A 36 -21.62 39.79 12.40
C ASP A 36 -21.62 41.30 12.79
N ASN A 37 -21.33 42.15 11.83
CA ASN A 37 -21.28 43.60 12.02
C ASN A 37 -22.63 44.32 11.77
N ASP A 38 -23.64 43.55 11.38
CA ASP A 38 -24.95 44.12 11.12
C ASP A 38 -25.62 44.58 12.43
N ILE A 39 -26.45 45.59 12.30
CA ILE A 39 -27.25 46.13 13.40
C ILE A 39 -28.70 45.83 13.09
N TYR A 40 -29.34 45.11 13.98
CA TYR A 40 -30.71 44.68 13.84
C TYR A 40 -31.61 45.56 14.67
N ASP A 41 -32.44 46.38 14.02
CA ASP A 41 -33.40 47.23 14.68
C ASP A 41 -34.63 46.42 15.12
N ILE A 42 -35.04 46.62 16.37
CA ILE A 42 -36.15 45.90 17.01
C ILE A 42 -37.12 46.95 17.58
N GLU A 43 -38.38 46.86 17.19
CA GLU A 43 -39.44 47.74 17.72
C GLU A 43 -40.44 46.90 18.52
N LEU A 44 -40.55 47.22 19.82
CA LEU A 44 -41.54 46.63 20.72
C LEU A 44 -42.70 47.66 20.88
N ASN A 45 -43.71 47.50 20.04
CA ASN A 45 -44.85 48.42 20.00
C ASN A 45 -46.05 47.83 20.71
N TYR A 46 -46.86 48.72 21.35
CA TYR A 46 -48.13 48.33 21.91
C TYR A 46 -49.02 47.67 20.85
N LYS A 47 -49.57 46.49 21.19
CA LYS A 47 -50.38 45.73 20.28
C LYS A 47 -51.87 45.95 20.52
N ASP A 48 -52.35 45.65 21.73
CA ASP A 48 -53.74 45.81 22.16
C ASP A 48 -53.86 45.68 23.68
N GLN A 49 -55.07 45.96 24.24
CA GLN A 49 -55.29 45.95 25.69
C GLN A 49 -55.38 44.55 26.31
N TYR A 50 -55.29 43.46 25.49
CA TYR A 50 -55.40 42.09 25.93
C TYR A 50 -54.09 41.34 25.86
N THR A 51 -53.06 41.92 25.26
CA THR A 51 -51.71 41.36 25.11
C THR A 51 -50.85 41.84 26.27
N GLU A 52 -50.65 40.96 27.26
CA GLU A 52 -49.84 41.25 28.45
C GLU A 52 -48.34 41.30 28.14
N THR A 53 -47.89 40.43 27.23
CA THR A 53 -46.46 40.29 26.89
C THR A 53 -46.30 40.21 25.38
N ILE A 54 -45.37 40.99 24.82
CA ILE A 54 -44.97 40.92 23.42
C ILE A 54 -43.69 40.11 23.32
N ASN A 55 -43.74 39.00 22.56
CA ASN A 55 -42.58 38.20 22.22
C ASN A 55 -42.09 38.60 20.83
N TYR A 56 -40.79 38.86 20.72
CA TYR A 56 -40.09 39.11 19.47
C TYR A 56 -38.97 38.11 19.35
N GLU A 57 -38.86 37.43 18.21
CA GLU A 57 -37.82 36.48 17.91
C GLU A 57 -37.02 36.97 16.68
N LEU A 58 -35.71 36.84 16.75
CA LEU A 58 -34.79 37.22 15.71
C LEU A 58 -33.71 36.14 15.54
N ASP A 59 -33.61 35.61 14.36
CA ASP A 59 -32.52 34.69 14.00
C ASP A 59 -31.35 35.50 13.42
N VAL A 60 -30.16 35.27 14.00
CA VAL A 60 -28.91 35.87 13.55
C VAL A 60 -27.95 34.74 13.13
N PHE A 61 -27.40 34.87 11.94
CA PHE A 61 -26.54 33.81 11.36
C PHE A 61 -25.09 34.30 11.25
N ASN A 62 -24.18 33.54 11.85
CA ASN A 62 -22.74 33.79 11.72
C ASN A 62 -22.14 32.93 10.60
N HIS A 63 -21.16 33.50 9.94
CA HIS A 63 -20.37 32.78 8.94
C HIS A 63 -19.11 32.22 9.58
N LEU A 64 -18.75 30.96 9.23
CA LEU A 64 -17.49 30.39 9.63
C LEU A 64 -16.32 31.17 9.03
N LYS A 65 -15.27 31.37 9.82
CA LYS A 65 -13.98 31.80 9.30
C LYS A 65 -13.46 30.76 8.36
N LYS A 66 -12.73 31.19 7.35
CA LYS A 66 -12.11 30.34 6.36
C LYS A 66 -10.64 30.64 6.29
N GLY A 67 -9.87 29.62 5.97
CA GLY A 67 -8.44 29.73 5.79
C GLY A 67 -7.97 28.90 4.59
N LYS A 68 -6.67 28.95 4.39
CA LYS A 68 -5.96 28.24 3.34
C LYS A 68 -5.14 27.10 3.93
N VAL A 69 -5.19 25.94 3.31
CA VAL A 69 -4.35 24.80 3.64
C VAL A 69 -3.40 24.50 2.47
N THR A 70 -2.11 24.46 2.75
CA THR A 70 -1.09 24.03 1.80
C THR A 70 -0.53 22.69 2.23
N VAL A 71 -0.71 21.66 1.42
CA VAL A 71 -0.12 20.35 1.61
C VAL A 71 1.11 20.23 0.73
N ASN A 72 2.26 19.93 1.30
CA ASN A 72 3.53 19.70 0.59
C ASN A 72 3.89 18.23 0.68
N LYS A 73 4.16 17.63 -0.44
CA LYS A 73 4.50 16.21 -0.55
C LYS A 73 5.95 16.00 -0.90
N TYR A 74 6.66 15.18 -0.09
CA TYR A 74 8.10 14.93 -0.23
C TYR A 74 8.41 13.44 -0.17
N GLU A 75 9.56 13.07 -0.73
CA GLU A 75 10.22 11.80 -0.46
C GLU A 75 10.82 11.81 0.95
N SER A 76 10.66 10.72 1.69
CA SER A 76 11.26 10.56 3.02
C SER A 76 12.78 10.69 2.99
N ASN A 77 13.31 11.41 3.98
CA ASN A 77 14.75 11.67 4.13
C ASN A 77 15.39 12.44 2.96
N SER A 78 14.59 13.10 2.13
CA SER A 78 15.07 13.94 1.03
C SER A 78 14.21 15.20 0.88
N ASN A 79 14.67 16.15 0.03
CA ASN A 79 13.89 17.33 -0.34
C ASN A 79 13.21 17.17 -1.72
N ILE A 80 13.14 15.94 -2.23
CA ILE A 80 12.48 15.67 -3.51
C ILE A 80 10.97 15.81 -3.32
N LYS A 81 10.38 16.63 -4.17
CA LYS A 81 8.94 16.89 -4.16
C LYS A 81 8.20 15.86 -5.00
N LEU A 82 7.06 15.38 -4.52
CA LEU A 82 6.30 14.32 -5.15
C LEU A 82 5.02 14.86 -5.81
N ALA A 83 5.03 14.92 -7.14
CA ALA A 83 3.88 15.24 -7.95
C ALA A 83 2.98 14.01 -8.16
N ASN A 84 1.73 14.24 -8.59
CA ASN A 84 0.75 13.19 -8.92
C ASN A 84 0.42 12.23 -7.76
N THR A 85 0.47 12.71 -6.52
CA THR A 85 -0.07 12.01 -5.35
C THR A 85 -1.54 12.41 -5.19
N LEU A 86 -2.46 11.46 -5.16
CA LEU A 86 -3.88 11.71 -4.94
C LEU A 86 -4.17 11.82 -3.45
N ILE A 87 -4.66 12.97 -3.02
CA ILE A 87 -4.96 13.29 -1.62
C ILE A 87 -6.43 13.67 -1.47
N GLU A 88 -7.04 13.21 -0.38
CA GLU A 88 -8.32 13.68 0.11
C GLU A 88 -8.11 14.41 1.44
N ILE A 89 -8.77 15.58 1.58
CA ILE A 89 -8.95 16.23 2.88
C ILE A 89 -10.38 15.92 3.32
N ARG A 90 -10.53 15.44 4.53
CA ARG A 90 -11.82 15.04 5.09
C ARG A 90 -12.09 15.71 6.42
N SER A 91 -13.36 16.02 6.67
CA SER A 91 -13.84 16.45 7.99
C SER A 91 -13.92 15.26 8.94
N MET A 92 -14.02 15.52 10.26
CA MET A 92 -14.06 14.47 11.28
C MET A 92 -15.30 13.57 11.21
N ASP A 93 -16.33 13.97 10.47
CA ASP A 93 -17.51 13.16 10.11
C ASP A 93 -17.32 12.35 8.81
N ASP A 94 -16.06 12.19 8.36
CA ASP A 94 -15.63 11.38 7.21
C ASP A 94 -16.08 11.89 5.84
N ARG A 95 -16.56 13.12 5.75
CA ARG A 95 -16.97 13.75 4.48
C ARG A 95 -15.76 14.32 3.76
N VAL A 96 -15.59 13.96 2.48
CA VAL A 96 -14.55 14.53 1.61
C VAL A 96 -14.87 16.01 1.35
N VAL A 97 -13.99 16.92 1.80
CA VAL A 97 -14.09 18.37 1.56
C VAL A 97 -13.19 18.83 0.41
N TYR A 98 -12.16 18.07 0.10
CA TYR A 98 -11.28 18.27 -1.06
C TYR A 98 -10.71 16.95 -1.55
N LYS A 99 -10.53 16.83 -2.87
CA LYS A 99 -9.83 15.72 -3.52
C LYS A 99 -9.05 16.22 -4.72
N GLY A 100 -7.75 15.90 -4.80
CA GLY A 100 -6.92 16.34 -5.91
C GLY A 100 -5.54 15.74 -5.89
N TYR A 101 -4.83 15.90 -7.01
CA TYR A 101 -3.44 15.47 -7.18
C TYR A 101 -2.48 16.60 -6.81
N THR A 102 -1.33 16.26 -6.22
CA THR A 102 -0.23 17.20 -6.06
C THR A 102 0.28 17.67 -7.42
N ASP A 103 0.60 18.96 -7.52
CA ASP A 103 1.14 19.57 -8.73
C ASP A 103 2.62 19.20 -8.97
N HIS A 104 3.23 19.78 -10.02
CA HIS A 104 4.65 19.56 -10.34
C HIS A 104 5.63 20.04 -9.25
N ASN A 105 5.17 20.87 -8.30
CA ASN A 105 5.91 21.27 -7.11
C ASN A 105 5.62 20.38 -5.90
N GLY A 106 4.88 19.28 -6.07
CA GLY A 106 4.43 18.43 -4.98
C GLY A 106 3.47 19.12 -4.03
N GLN A 107 2.65 20.05 -4.50
CA GLN A 107 1.78 20.88 -3.66
C GLN A 107 0.31 20.71 -4.01
N ILE A 108 -0.53 20.79 -2.98
CA ILE A 108 -1.96 21.07 -3.07
C ILE A 108 -2.24 22.32 -2.25
N ILE A 109 -3.01 23.24 -2.80
CA ILE A 109 -3.47 24.44 -2.12
C ILE A 109 -5.00 24.41 -2.11
N VAL A 110 -5.58 24.45 -0.93
CA VAL A 110 -7.03 24.50 -0.73
C VAL A 110 -7.36 25.81 -0.06
N GLU A 111 -8.07 26.68 -0.76
CA GLU A 111 -8.53 27.99 -0.28
C GLU A 111 -9.96 27.89 0.24
N ASP A 112 -10.37 28.87 1.02
CA ASP A 112 -11.74 29.00 1.55
C ASP A 112 -12.25 27.80 2.37
N LEU A 113 -11.35 27.02 2.97
CA LEU A 113 -11.74 25.92 3.86
C LEU A 113 -12.20 26.49 5.20
N PRO A 114 -13.39 26.14 5.71
CA PRO A 114 -13.84 26.58 7.03
C PRO A 114 -12.88 26.21 8.16
N TYR A 115 -12.79 27.01 9.22
CA TYR A 115 -12.05 26.65 10.43
C TYR A 115 -12.67 25.40 11.06
N GLY A 116 -11.82 24.45 11.45
CA GLY A 116 -12.26 23.16 12.00
C GLY A 116 -11.15 22.14 12.09
N GLU A 117 -11.53 20.94 12.47
CA GLU A 117 -10.65 19.78 12.52
C GLU A 117 -10.84 18.91 11.27
N TYR A 118 -9.74 18.47 10.71
CA TYR A 118 -9.69 17.73 9.46
C TYR A 118 -8.62 16.65 9.53
N TYR A 119 -8.66 15.72 8.59
CA TYR A 119 -7.56 14.84 8.32
C TYR A 119 -7.29 14.72 6.82
N ILE A 120 -6.03 14.38 6.52
CA ILE A 120 -5.56 14.11 5.18
C ILE A 120 -5.43 12.60 5.04
N ALA A 121 -6.05 12.03 4.01
CA ALA A 121 -5.89 10.65 3.58
C ALA A 121 -5.19 10.65 2.22
N GLU A 122 -4.14 9.85 2.08
CA GLU A 122 -3.51 9.59 0.80
C GLU A 122 -4.22 8.41 0.12
N VAL A 123 -4.82 8.65 -1.04
CA VAL A 123 -5.56 7.64 -1.81
C VAL A 123 -4.63 6.90 -2.77
N GLU A 124 -3.69 7.63 -3.39
CA GLU A 124 -2.72 7.08 -4.33
C GLU A 124 -1.38 7.82 -4.18
N ALA A 125 -0.31 7.06 -4.01
CA ALA A 125 1.05 7.63 -3.97
C ALA A 125 1.56 7.94 -5.38
N SER A 126 2.53 8.86 -5.46
CA SER A 126 3.35 9.04 -6.67
C SER A 126 3.98 7.71 -7.08
N THR A 127 4.23 7.56 -8.39
CA THR A 127 4.89 6.38 -8.95
C THR A 127 6.18 6.05 -8.21
N GLY A 128 6.36 4.79 -7.79
CA GLY A 128 7.54 4.33 -7.06
C GLY A 128 7.53 4.57 -5.55
N TYR A 129 6.43 5.08 -5.00
CA TYR A 129 6.31 5.36 -3.56
C TYR A 129 5.18 4.57 -2.91
N ARG A 130 5.32 4.34 -1.59
CA ARG A 130 4.29 3.70 -0.76
C ARG A 130 3.21 4.73 -0.41
N VAL A 131 1.95 4.33 -0.43
CA VAL A 131 0.84 5.12 0.14
C VAL A 131 1.03 5.17 1.67
N LEU A 132 0.63 6.24 2.31
CA LEU A 132 0.63 6.33 3.78
C LEU A 132 -0.45 5.41 4.35
N ASP A 133 -0.08 4.67 5.38
CA ASP A 133 -1.00 3.78 6.09
C ASP A 133 -1.90 4.54 7.07
N ASP A 134 -1.40 5.68 7.60
CA ASP A 134 -2.07 6.49 8.61
C ASP A 134 -2.56 7.84 8.05
N ASN A 135 -3.72 8.27 8.51
CA ASN A 135 -4.24 9.59 8.24
C ASN A 135 -3.50 10.68 9.04
N ILE A 136 -3.33 11.86 8.46
CA ILE A 136 -2.66 12.99 9.09
C ILE A 136 -3.71 14.00 9.56
N TYR A 137 -3.87 14.12 10.87
CA TYR A 137 -4.85 15.01 11.49
C TYR A 137 -4.29 16.42 11.65
N PHE A 138 -5.11 17.44 11.41
CA PHE A 138 -4.75 18.83 11.61
C PHE A 138 -5.95 19.69 11.99
N THR A 139 -5.67 20.86 12.60
CA THR A 139 -6.67 21.87 12.91
C THR A 139 -6.39 23.12 12.08
N LEU A 140 -7.41 23.60 11.39
CA LEU A 140 -7.40 24.90 10.72
C LEU A 140 -8.05 25.93 11.64
N ASP A 141 -7.23 26.70 12.37
CA ASP A 141 -7.63 27.71 13.35
C ASP A 141 -7.05 29.10 13.04
N LYS A 142 -6.38 29.25 11.91
CA LYS A 142 -5.75 30.47 11.41
C LYS A 142 -5.81 30.54 9.89
N ASP A 143 -5.50 31.70 9.33
CA ASP A 143 -5.68 32.01 7.92
C ASP A 143 -4.85 31.15 6.98
N ASP A 144 -3.72 30.58 7.43
CA ASP A 144 -2.82 29.76 6.61
C ASP A 144 -2.19 28.65 7.43
N VAL A 145 -2.37 27.40 6.98
CA VAL A 145 -1.76 26.19 7.56
C VAL A 145 -1.00 25.45 6.48
N SER A 146 0.26 25.11 6.76
CA SER A 146 1.11 24.32 5.88
C SER A 146 1.44 22.98 6.53
N ILE A 147 1.30 21.88 5.78
CA ILE A 147 1.47 20.52 6.23
C ILE A 147 2.43 19.81 5.28
N ASP A 148 3.51 19.26 5.82
CA ASP A 148 4.49 18.48 5.07
C ASP A 148 4.22 16.99 5.27
N ILE A 149 4.14 16.24 4.16
CA ILE A 149 3.84 14.82 4.14
C ILE A 149 4.94 14.10 3.38
N TYR A 150 5.38 12.95 3.91
CA TYR A 150 6.53 12.23 3.41
C TYR A 150 6.16 10.80 3.03
N ASN A 151 6.57 10.36 1.81
CA ASN A 151 6.44 8.96 1.39
C ASN A 151 7.79 8.29 1.24
N GLU A 152 7.82 7.00 1.52
CA GLU A 152 8.96 6.14 1.29
C GLU A 152 8.92 5.55 -0.12
N ARG A 153 10.09 5.41 -0.74
CA ARG A 153 10.21 4.68 -2.01
C ARG A 153 9.96 3.18 -1.80
N ILE A 154 9.40 2.54 -2.82
CA ILE A 154 9.27 1.08 -2.86
C ILE A 154 10.67 0.51 -3.09
N VAL A 155 11.22 -0.15 -2.05
CA VAL A 155 12.49 -0.86 -2.12
C VAL A 155 12.24 -2.24 -2.72
N VAL A 156 12.97 -2.60 -3.77
CA VAL A 156 12.87 -3.92 -4.42
C VAL A 156 14.08 -4.76 -4.01
N PRO A 157 13.86 -5.98 -3.54
CA PRO A 157 14.95 -6.86 -3.16
C PRO A 157 15.81 -7.24 -4.37
N ASN A 158 17.06 -7.61 -4.11
CA ASN A 158 17.95 -8.12 -5.14
C ASN A 158 17.53 -9.55 -5.53
N THR A 159 16.79 -9.68 -6.62
CA THR A 159 16.19 -10.94 -7.08
C THR A 159 17.08 -11.77 -8.02
N GLY A 160 18.35 -11.37 -8.28
CA GLY A 160 19.25 -12.06 -9.21
C GLY A 160 20.18 -13.07 -8.52
N ILE A 161 19.91 -14.37 -8.67
CA ILE A 161 20.88 -15.42 -8.37
C ILE A 161 20.85 -16.46 -9.50
N ASN A 162 21.98 -16.61 -10.22
CA ASN A 162 22.11 -17.64 -11.25
C ASN A 162 22.99 -18.80 -10.73
N ILE A 163 22.37 -19.77 -10.06
CA ILE A 163 23.08 -20.98 -9.55
C ILE A 163 23.07 -22.12 -10.60
N GLY A 164 22.30 -22.00 -11.66
CA GLY A 164 22.25 -23.00 -12.73
C GLY A 164 23.63 -23.30 -13.31
N ILE A 165 24.43 -22.27 -13.56
CA ILE A 165 25.81 -22.37 -14.04
C ILE A 165 26.68 -23.10 -13.03
N ILE A 166 26.54 -22.84 -11.73
CA ILE A 166 27.31 -23.50 -10.66
C ILE A 166 27.03 -25.00 -10.64
N ASN A 167 25.77 -25.40 -10.75
CA ASN A 167 25.39 -26.82 -10.79
C ASN A 167 25.94 -27.55 -12.02
N VAL A 168 25.93 -26.87 -13.18
CA VAL A 168 26.55 -27.43 -14.42
C VAL A 168 28.07 -27.53 -14.27
N LEU A 169 28.75 -26.55 -13.71
CA LEU A 169 30.17 -26.60 -13.45
C LEU A 169 30.55 -27.71 -12.47
N ILE A 170 29.74 -27.95 -11.43
CA ILE A 170 29.94 -29.04 -10.48
C ILE A 170 29.77 -30.39 -11.19
N LEU A 171 28.78 -30.54 -12.06
CA LEU A 171 28.59 -31.77 -12.83
C LEU A 171 29.79 -32.05 -13.76
N ILE A 172 30.25 -31.01 -14.47
CA ILE A 172 31.46 -31.10 -15.31
C ILE A 172 32.70 -31.50 -14.46
N THR A 173 32.83 -30.91 -13.27
CA THR A 173 33.90 -31.23 -12.33
C THR A 173 33.89 -32.71 -11.93
N ILE A 174 32.72 -33.27 -11.59
CA ILE A 174 32.54 -34.67 -11.27
C ILE A 174 33.01 -35.56 -12.43
N ILE A 175 32.58 -35.23 -13.67
CA ILE A 175 32.95 -35.98 -14.88
C ILE A 175 34.46 -35.95 -15.11
N LEU A 176 35.07 -34.76 -15.04
CA LEU A 176 36.53 -34.61 -15.24
C LEU A 176 37.35 -35.36 -14.22
N PHE A 177 36.99 -35.31 -12.92
CA PHE A 177 37.69 -36.05 -11.89
C PHE A 177 37.48 -37.56 -11.99
N THR A 178 36.31 -38.00 -12.48
CA THR A 178 36.08 -39.43 -12.78
C THR A 178 37.01 -39.92 -13.90
N ILE A 179 37.18 -39.13 -14.98
CA ILE A 179 38.10 -39.45 -16.08
C ILE A 179 39.55 -39.48 -15.56
N ILE A 180 39.96 -38.52 -14.73
CA ILE A 180 41.30 -38.48 -14.12
C ILE A 180 41.55 -39.75 -13.27
N CYS A 181 40.57 -40.21 -12.48
CA CYS A 181 40.66 -41.45 -11.73
C CYS A 181 40.89 -42.69 -12.62
N ILE A 182 40.25 -42.71 -13.80
CA ILE A 182 40.41 -43.81 -14.76
C ILE A 182 41.83 -43.77 -15.37
N ILE A 183 42.32 -42.61 -15.79
CA ILE A 183 43.62 -42.46 -16.44
C ILE A 183 44.79 -42.71 -15.48
N PHE A 184 44.70 -42.24 -14.25
CA PHE A 184 45.78 -42.29 -13.26
C PHE A 184 45.49 -43.28 -12.14
N GLY A 185 44.75 -44.35 -12.44
CA GLY A 185 44.33 -45.39 -11.47
C GLY A 185 45.43 -46.04 -10.65
N ASP A 186 46.65 -46.08 -11.18
CA ASP A 186 47.83 -46.61 -10.47
C ASP A 186 48.37 -45.65 -9.38
N ASN A 187 48.04 -44.37 -9.44
CA ASN A 187 48.49 -43.39 -8.44
C ASN A 187 47.45 -43.21 -7.32
N LYS A 188 47.59 -43.97 -6.25
CA LYS A 188 46.67 -43.99 -5.10
C LYS A 188 46.41 -42.61 -4.51
N LYS A 189 47.35 -41.66 -4.53
CA LYS A 189 47.16 -40.31 -3.98
C LYS A 189 46.24 -39.49 -4.86
N ILE A 190 46.39 -39.56 -6.20
CA ILE A 190 45.52 -38.86 -7.16
C ILE A 190 44.11 -39.43 -7.08
N VAL A 191 43.97 -40.74 -7.07
CA VAL A 191 42.66 -41.40 -6.95
C VAL A 191 41.96 -41.01 -5.67
N LEU A 192 42.64 -40.97 -4.53
CA LEU A 192 42.06 -40.57 -3.24
C LEU A 192 41.57 -39.11 -3.26
N LEU A 193 42.37 -38.21 -3.85
CA LEU A 193 41.98 -36.79 -4.00
C LEU A 193 40.72 -36.64 -4.88
N CYS A 194 40.69 -37.35 -6.01
CA CYS A 194 39.52 -37.33 -6.90
C CYS A 194 38.26 -37.86 -6.23
N ILE A 195 38.35 -38.96 -5.48
CA ILE A 195 37.21 -39.51 -4.71
C ILE A 195 36.69 -38.49 -3.69
N PHE A 196 37.59 -37.79 -3.00
CA PHE A 196 37.23 -36.77 -2.03
C PHE A 196 36.46 -35.59 -2.70
N ILE A 197 36.95 -35.09 -3.85
CA ILE A 197 36.32 -34.00 -4.60
C ILE A 197 34.96 -34.44 -5.15
N ILE A 198 34.85 -35.60 -5.76
CA ILE A 198 33.60 -36.17 -6.27
C ILE A 198 32.61 -36.32 -5.12
N GLY A 199 33.06 -36.84 -3.97
CA GLY A 199 32.20 -36.97 -2.77
C GLY A 199 31.67 -35.64 -2.28
N ALA A 200 32.51 -34.61 -2.18
CA ALA A 200 32.11 -33.27 -1.78
C ALA A 200 31.08 -32.63 -2.75
N CYS A 201 31.32 -32.73 -4.06
CA CYS A 201 30.42 -32.27 -5.11
C CYS A 201 29.06 -33.03 -5.07
N SER A 202 29.11 -34.35 -4.85
CA SER A 202 27.90 -35.18 -4.76
C SER A 202 27.05 -34.82 -3.52
N ILE A 203 27.71 -34.56 -2.39
CA ILE A 203 27.01 -34.11 -1.16
C ILE A 203 26.33 -32.74 -1.40
N TYR A 204 27.03 -31.81 -2.08
CA TYR A 204 26.44 -30.51 -2.41
C TYR A 204 25.20 -30.63 -3.30
N LEU A 205 25.33 -31.41 -4.41
CA LEU A 205 24.20 -31.66 -5.30
C LEU A 205 23.04 -32.39 -4.60
N GLY A 206 23.37 -33.40 -3.77
CA GLY A 206 22.36 -34.10 -2.99
C GLY A 206 21.59 -33.19 -2.05
N ARG A 207 22.28 -32.26 -1.35
CA ARG A 207 21.62 -31.26 -0.51
C ARG A 207 20.76 -30.28 -1.32
N TYR A 208 21.25 -29.87 -2.50
CA TYR A 208 20.49 -28.97 -3.39
C TYR A 208 19.17 -29.64 -3.83
N PHE A 209 19.23 -30.86 -4.36
CA PHE A 209 18.04 -31.60 -4.79
C PHE A 209 17.11 -31.95 -3.62
N TYR A 210 17.65 -32.35 -2.46
CA TYR A 210 16.83 -32.59 -1.27
C TYR A 210 16.04 -31.37 -0.84
N ARG A 211 16.65 -30.18 -0.87
CA ARG A 211 15.95 -28.92 -0.57
C ARG A 211 14.91 -28.59 -1.63
N TYR A 212 15.26 -28.70 -2.91
CA TYR A 212 14.35 -28.42 -4.02
C TYR A 212 13.08 -29.26 -3.96
N PHE A 213 13.23 -30.58 -3.88
CA PHE A 213 12.08 -31.49 -3.79
C PHE A 213 11.37 -31.40 -2.44
N GLY A 214 12.09 -31.15 -1.36
CA GLY A 214 11.53 -30.97 -0.04
C GLY A 214 10.68 -29.70 0.07
N ASP A 215 11.15 -28.58 -0.48
CA ASP A 215 10.40 -27.32 -0.55
C ASP A 215 9.12 -27.48 -1.38
N THR A 216 9.22 -28.09 -2.56
CA THR A 216 8.05 -28.36 -3.40
C THR A 216 7.00 -29.19 -2.67
N ALA A 217 7.40 -30.30 -2.04
CA ALA A 217 6.46 -31.16 -1.32
C ALA A 217 5.81 -30.47 -0.11
N LYS A 218 6.58 -29.66 0.63
CA LYS A 218 6.07 -28.88 1.76
C LYS A 218 5.11 -27.79 1.29
N ASN A 219 5.47 -27.07 0.21
CA ASN A 219 4.59 -26.08 -0.39
C ASN A 219 3.27 -26.71 -0.84
N ASP A 220 3.32 -27.83 -1.57
CA ASP A 220 2.12 -28.49 -2.10
C ASP A 220 1.19 -28.94 -0.97
N LYS A 221 1.77 -29.48 0.12
CA LYS A 221 1.01 -29.84 1.32
C LYS A 221 0.39 -28.59 1.95
N ALA A 222 1.17 -27.54 2.23
CA ALA A 222 0.71 -26.35 2.90
C ALA A 222 -0.32 -25.56 2.05
N VAL A 223 -0.16 -25.53 0.73
CA VAL A 223 -1.16 -24.96 -0.19
C VAL A 223 -2.46 -25.77 -0.16
N LYS A 224 -2.37 -27.10 -0.12
CA LYS A 224 -3.57 -27.94 0.03
C LYS A 224 -4.28 -27.63 1.35
N ASP A 225 -3.55 -27.62 2.46
CA ASP A 225 -4.12 -27.36 3.78
C ASP A 225 -4.70 -25.93 3.91
N PHE A 226 -4.11 -24.96 3.20
CA PHE A 226 -4.71 -23.62 3.06
C PHE A 226 -6.10 -23.68 2.40
N PHE A 227 -6.25 -24.44 1.32
CA PHE A 227 -7.54 -24.60 0.66
C PHE A 227 -8.53 -25.45 1.47
N ASP A 228 -8.06 -26.42 2.23
CA ASP A 228 -8.90 -27.27 3.09
C ASP A 228 -9.28 -26.59 4.42
N ASN A 229 -8.88 -25.34 4.66
CA ASN A 229 -8.99 -24.62 5.94
C ASN A 229 -8.40 -25.38 7.15
N ASN A 230 -7.44 -26.25 6.88
CA ASN A 230 -6.74 -27.08 7.86
C ASN A 230 -5.35 -26.47 8.15
N ILE A 231 -5.30 -25.22 8.60
CA ILE A 231 -4.03 -24.59 8.98
C ILE A 231 -3.54 -25.29 10.25
N ASP A 232 -2.52 -26.14 10.09
CA ASP A 232 -1.89 -26.87 11.18
C ASP A 232 -0.88 -25.94 11.89
N ASP A 233 -1.02 -25.78 13.20
CA ASP A 233 -0.09 -25.00 14.02
C ASP A 233 1.33 -25.62 14.08
N GLU A 234 1.50 -26.87 13.63
CA GLU A 234 2.80 -27.57 13.54
C GLU A 234 3.63 -27.21 12.29
N TYR A 235 3.10 -26.37 11.36
CA TYR A 235 3.91 -25.95 10.20
C TYR A 235 5.11 -25.12 10.62
N ASP A 236 6.25 -25.36 9.93
CA ASP A 236 7.37 -24.43 9.93
C ASP A 236 6.87 -23.06 9.51
N GLU A 237 7.25 -21.99 10.18
CA GLU A 237 6.81 -20.60 9.91
C GLU A 237 6.98 -20.19 8.43
N GLU A 238 7.96 -20.79 7.73
CA GLU A 238 8.21 -20.61 6.28
C GLU A 238 7.04 -21.06 5.40
N TYR A 239 6.14 -21.90 5.90
CA TYR A 239 4.99 -22.46 5.17
C TYR A 239 3.64 -22.12 5.80
N LYS A 240 3.60 -21.20 6.75
CA LYS A 240 2.33 -20.65 7.29
C LYS A 240 1.74 -19.64 6.31
N TYR A 241 1.02 -20.14 5.33
CA TYR A 241 0.46 -19.32 4.27
C TYR A 241 -0.83 -18.62 4.67
N THR A 242 -0.91 -17.32 4.37
CA THR A 242 -2.10 -16.49 4.53
C THR A 242 -2.85 -16.26 3.21
N SER A 243 -2.15 -16.51 2.09
CA SER A 243 -2.72 -16.39 0.75
C SER A 243 -1.98 -17.30 -0.24
N VAL A 244 -2.50 -17.44 -1.46
CA VAL A 244 -1.89 -18.25 -2.52
C VAL A 244 -1.91 -17.49 -3.83
N ILE A 245 -0.80 -17.51 -4.56
CA ILE A 245 -0.71 -17.06 -5.95
C ILE A 245 -0.65 -18.26 -6.89
N GLU A 246 -1.41 -18.22 -7.98
CA GLU A 246 -1.45 -19.26 -9.00
C GLU A 246 -1.44 -18.64 -10.40
N ILE A 247 -0.55 -19.09 -11.26
CA ILE A 247 -0.47 -18.72 -12.68
C ILE A 247 -0.46 -20.02 -13.48
N PRO A 248 -1.63 -20.47 -13.95
CA PRO A 248 -1.78 -21.80 -14.57
C PRO A 248 -0.93 -22.01 -15.83
N SER A 249 -0.79 -20.99 -16.67
CA SER A 249 -0.04 -21.06 -17.94
C SER A 249 1.43 -21.45 -17.75
N ILE A 250 2.03 -21.10 -16.63
CA ILE A 250 3.44 -21.41 -16.30
C ILE A 250 3.58 -22.47 -15.20
N ASN A 251 2.47 -23.07 -14.77
CA ASN A 251 2.41 -24.04 -13.68
C ASN A 251 3.03 -23.52 -12.38
N LEU A 252 2.76 -22.26 -12.05
CA LEU A 252 3.12 -21.66 -10.76
C LEU A 252 1.91 -21.76 -9.83
N LYS A 253 2.10 -22.39 -8.65
CA LYS A 253 1.16 -22.36 -7.54
C LYS A 253 1.95 -22.35 -6.24
N ARG A 254 1.92 -21.21 -5.55
CA ARG A 254 2.75 -21.00 -4.35
C ARG A 254 1.96 -20.28 -3.27
N GLY A 255 2.12 -20.74 -2.02
CA GLY A 255 1.62 -20.02 -0.86
C GLY A 255 2.44 -18.77 -0.58
N ILE A 256 1.80 -17.79 0.03
CA ILE A 256 2.38 -16.51 0.44
C ILE A 256 2.23 -16.42 1.96
N VAL A 257 3.31 -16.15 2.66
CA VAL A 257 3.29 -15.90 4.11
C VAL A 257 2.78 -14.49 4.43
N ASP A 258 2.45 -14.24 5.70
CA ASP A 258 2.04 -12.90 6.14
C ASP A 258 3.13 -11.87 5.82
N ILE A 259 2.72 -10.66 5.45
CA ILE A 259 3.61 -9.57 5.07
C ILE A 259 4.61 -9.19 6.19
N ASN A 260 4.25 -9.42 7.44
CA ASN A 260 5.08 -9.15 8.62
C ASN A 260 5.88 -10.36 9.09
N SER A 261 5.82 -11.51 8.38
CA SER A 261 6.60 -12.70 8.73
C SER A 261 8.09 -12.51 8.44
N ASP A 262 8.96 -13.02 9.31
CA ASP A 262 10.41 -13.08 9.08
C ASP A 262 10.79 -13.91 7.84
N TYR A 263 9.87 -14.74 7.35
CA TYR A 263 10.02 -15.53 6.12
C TYR A 263 9.42 -14.86 4.88
N ASN A 264 8.89 -13.64 5.02
CA ASN A 264 8.47 -12.81 3.89
C ASN A 264 9.68 -12.10 3.26
N ASP A 265 10.55 -12.86 2.66
CA ASP A 265 11.80 -12.43 2.04
C ASP A 265 12.05 -13.32 0.82
N VAL A 266 12.53 -12.75 -0.28
CA VAL A 266 12.89 -13.47 -1.53
C VAL A 266 13.89 -14.63 -1.32
N LYS A 267 14.60 -14.64 -0.21
CA LYS A 267 15.47 -15.72 0.23
C LYS A 267 14.73 -17.02 0.53
N TYR A 268 13.46 -16.95 0.91
CA TYR A 268 12.67 -18.08 1.37
C TYR A 268 11.42 -18.28 0.53
N ASN A 269 10.74 -17.17 0.19
CA ASN A 269 9.42 -17.19 -0.42
C ASN A 269 9.30 -16.17 -1.56
N ILE A 270 8.11 -16.10 -2.15
CA ILE A 270 7.68 -14.93 -2.90
C ILE A 270 7.45 -13.84 -1.85
N GLU A 271 8.21 -12.75 -1.91
CA GLU A 271 8.07 -11.64 -0.99
C GLU A 271 6.81 -10.84 -1.31
N PHE A 272 5.93 -10.71 -0.33
CA PHE A 272 4.77 -9.85 -0.38
C PHE A 272 5.18 -8.45 0.04
N MET A 273 5.49 -7.60 -0.92
CA MET A 273 6.07 -6.28 -0.68
C MET A 273 5.06 -5.27 -0.21
N LYS A 274 3.83 -5.32 -0.75
CA LYS A 274 2.80 -4.33 -0.47
C LYS A 274 1.41 -4.77 -0.90
N ARG A 275 0.42 -4.30 -0.13
CA ARG A 275 -0.99 -4.29 -0.52
C ARG A 275 -1.60 -2.94 -0.17
N ASP A 276 -2.21 -2.28 -1.13
CA ASP A 276 -3.11 -1.16 -0.94
C ASP A 276 -4.43 -1.42 -1.69
N ASP A 277 -5.34 -0.45 -1.70
CA ASP A 277 -6.65 -0.65 -2.33
C ASP A 277 -6.56 -0.99 -3.81
N ASN A 278 -5.54 -0.48 -4.51
CA ASN A 278 -5.40 -0.61 -5.95
C ASN A 278 -4.21 -1.48 -6.40
N LYS A 279 -3.23 -1.76 -5.53
CA LYS A 279 -2.00 -2.47 -5.92
C LYS A 279 -1.68 -3.60 -4.96
N ILE A 280 -1.30 -4.75 -5.52
CA ILE A 280 -0.73 -5.88 -4.78
C ILE A 280 0.61 -6.18 -5.44
N ILE A 281 1.71 -6.11 -4.68
CA ILE A 281 3.07 -6.19 -5.22
C ILE A 281 3.81 -7.37 -4.61
N PHE A 282 4.35 -8.21 -5.48
CA PHE A 282 5.19 -9.36 -5.14
C PHE A 282 6.54 -9.30 -5.83
N ALA A 283 7.57 -9.78 -5.14
CA ALA A 283 8.89 -10.00 -5.73
C ALA A 283 9.39 -11.41 -5.47
N SER A 284 10.12 -11.97 -6.43
CA SER A 284 10.83 -13.23 -6.25
C SER A 284 12.01 -13.34 -7.21
N HIS A 285 12.91 -14.28 -6.91
CA HIS A 285 14.05 -14.55 -7.77
C HIS A 285 13.64 -15.08 -9.14
N ASN A 286 14.40 -14.66 -10.16
CA ASN A 286 14.48 -15.29 -11.47
C ASN A 286 15.68 -16.28 -11.49
N GLY A 287 15.62 -17.30 -12.32
CA GLY A 287 16.69 -18.26 -12.56
C GLY A 287 16.33 -19.68 -12.18
N ASN A 288 17.36 -20.54 -12.05
CA ASN A 288 17.20 -21.98 -11.85
C ASN A 288 17.52 -22.41 -10.40
N TYR A 289 17.30 -21.55 -9.45
CA TYR A 289 17.48 -21.87 -8.02
C TYR A 289 16.16 -22.30 -7.39
N TYR A 290 16.19 -23.06 -6.30
CA TYR A 290 14.97 -23.58 -5.68
C TYR A 290 14.05 -22.50 -5.09
N TYR A 291 14.54 -21.28 -4.85
CA TYR A 291 13.74 -20.10 -4.48
C TYR A 291 13.42 -19.17 -5.68
N SER A 292 13.66 -19.62 -6.91
CA SER A 292 13.40 -18.80 -8.11
C SER A 292 11.98 -19.02 -8.62
N TYR A 293 10.99 -18.60 -7.81
CA TYR A 293 9.58 -18.88 -8.12
C TYR A 293 9.10 -18.10 -9.34
N PHE A 294 9.74 -16.96 -9.69
CA PHE A 294 9.40 -16.14 -10.85
C PHE A 294 10.25 -16.43 -12.10
N GLY A 295 11.01 -17.50 -12.09
CA GLY A 295 11.85 -17.88 -13.24
C GLY A 295 11.10 -18.16 -14.54
N LYS A 296 9.81 -18.50 -14.47
CA LYS A 296 8.96 -18.77 -15.63
C LYS A 296 8.02 -17.62 -16.02
N LEU A 297 8.05 -16.47 -15.33
CA LEU A 297 7.18 -15.34 -15.69
C LEU A 297 7.39 -14.87 -17.15
N LYS A 298 8.60 -15.04 -17.67
CA LYS A 298 8.92 -14.76 -19.08
C LYS A 298 8.12 -15.59 -20.10
N ASP A 299 7.59 -16.74 -19.67
CA ASP A 299 6.82 -17.67 -20.51
C ASP A 299 5.32 -17.32 -20.51
N MET A 300 4.88 -16.29 -19.74
CA MET A 300 3.50 -15.81 -19.79
C MET A 300 3.21 -15.07 -21.10
N GLU A 301 1.98 -15.25 -21.60
CA GLU A 301 1.44 -14.51 -22.73
C GLU A 301 0.41 -13.48 -22.26
N LEU A 302 0.29 -12.37 -23.02
CA LEU A 302 -0.76 -11.37 -22.74
C LEU A 302 -2.14 -12.01 -22.73
N GLY A 303 -2.90 -11.81 -21.67
CA GLY A 303 -4.19 -12.43 -21.47
C GLY A 303 -4.19 -13.61 -20.51
N ASP A 304 -3.03 -14.08 -20.06
CA ASP A 304 -2.92 -15.15 -19.07
C ASP A 304 -3.53 -14.77 -17.72
N ASP A 305 -4.13 -15.75 -17.05
CA ASP A 305 -4.72 -15.59 -15.74
C ASP A 305 -3.64 -15.55 -14.65
N ILE A 306 -3.74 -14.58 -13.76
CA ILE A 306 -3.02 -14.53 -12.48
C ILE A 306 -4.05 -14.58 -11.38
N ASN A 307 -4.14 -15.69 -10.69
CA ASN A 307 -5.09 -15.93 -9.60
C ASN A 307 -4.44 -15.63 -8.26
N PHE A 308 -5.11 -14.84 -7.43
CA PHE A 308 -4.68 -14.56 -6.07
C PHE A 308 -5.81 -14.92 -5.10
N TYR A 309 -5.55 -15.89 -4.23
CA TYR A 309 -6.49 -16.39 -3.22
C TYR A 309 -6.14 -15.76 -1.87
N ASP A 310 -7.08 -15.02 -1.31
CA ASP A 310 -6.91 -14.31 -0.05
C ASP A 310 -8.26 -14.06 0.64
N ASN A 311 -8.34 -14.26 1.95
CA ASN A 311 -9.54 -14.01 2.76
C ASN A 311 -10.81 -14.64 2.16
N ASN A 312 -10.78 -15.92 1.79
CA ASN A 312 -11.88 -16.69 1.19
C ASN A 312 -12.41 -16.07 -0.12
N ARG A 313 -11.56 -15.34 -0.84
CA ARG A 313 -11.86 -14.75 -2.14
C ARG A 313 -10.78 -15.09 -3.16
N LEU A 314 -11.22 -15.32 -4.37
CA LEU A 314 -10.37 -15.42 -5.54
C LEU A 314 -10.39 -14.10 -6.31
N TYR A 315 -9.27 -13.45 -6.38
CA TYR A 315 -9.02 -12.28 -7.23
C TYR A 315 -8.40 -12.76 -8.53
N LYS A 316 -9.11 -12.62 -9.66
CA LYS A 316 -8.61 -12.98 -10.99
C LYS A 316 -8.09 -11.75 -11.69
N PHE A 317 -6.79 -11.73 -11.96
CA PHE A 317 -6.14 -10.70 -12.76
C PHE A 317 -5.79 -11.27 -14.12
N ILE A 318 -5.77 -10.40 -15.14
CA ILE A 318 -5.33 -10.73 -16.50
C ILE A 318 -4.01 -10.04 -16.78
N TYR A 319 -2.98 -10.82 -17.10
CA TYR A 319 -1.69 -10.28 -17.50
C TYR A 319 -1.84 -9.36 -18.71
N SER A 320 -1.41 -8.10 -18.57
CA SER A 320 -1.74 -7.05 -19.53
C SER A 320 -0.52 -6.34 -20.11
N GLU A 321 0.55 -6.21 -19.33
CA GLU A 321 1.75 -5.51 -19.77
C GLU A 321 2.98 -5.88 -18.94
N SER A 322 4.17 -5.64 -19.49
CA SER A 322 5.43 -5.70 -18.78
C SER A 322 6.41 -4.65 -19.30
N TYR A 323 7.33 -4.25 -18.47
CA TYR A 323 8.40 -3.32 -18.83
C TYR A 323 9.63 -3.56 -17.97
N VAL A 324 10.77 -3.07 -18.46
CA VAL A 324 12.06 -3.20 -17.79
C VAL A 324 12.36 -1.94 -16.99
N ILE A 325 12.84 -2.13 -15.77
CA ILE A 325 13.31 -1.08 -14.87
C ILE A 325 14.80 -1.30 -14.54
N LYS A 326 15.46 -0.24 -14.09
CA LYS A 326 16.81 -0.34 -13.59
C LYS A 326 16.81 -1.03 -12.22
N LYS A 327 17.81 -1.88 -11.99
CA LYS A 327 18.02 -2.56 -10.71
C LYS A 327 18.89 -1.67 -9.79
N ASP A 328 18.31 -0.63 -9.25
CA ASP A 328 18.96 0.31 -8.33
C ASP A 328 18.42 0.23 -6.90
N GLY A 329 17.66 -0.83 -6.62
CA GLY A 329 17.03 -1.06 -5.33
C GLY A 329 15.62 -0.46 -5.20
N TYR A 330 15.12 0.19 -6.25
CA TYR A 330 13.79 0.81 -6.27
C TYR A 330 12.99 0.37 -7.48
N ALA A 331 11.66 0.46 -7.40
CA ALA A 331 10.79 0.16 -8.52
C ALA A 331 9.82 1.32 -8.79
N ASP A 332 9.88 1.82 -10.02
CA ASP A 332 8.85 2.70 -10.54
C ASP A 332 7.74 1.84 -11.16
N ILE A 333 6.56 1.83 -10.54
CA ILE A 333 5.44 0.98 -10.93
C ILE A 333 4.38 1.83 -11.61
N TYR A 334 4.19 1.58 -12.91
CA TYR A 334 3.23 2.28 -13.75
C TYR A 334 2.00 1.41 -13.96
N CYS A 335 0.96 1.59 -13.13
CA CYS A 335 -0.35 0.97 -13.29
C CYS A 335 -1.39 2.02 -13.68
N ASP A 336 -2.45 1.59 -14.38
CA ASP A 336 -3.64 2.41 -14.58
C ASP A 336 -4.28 2.71 -13.20
N PRO A 337 -4.32 3.97 -12.75
CA PRO A 337 -4.78 4.33 -11.40
C PRO A 337 -6.27 4.06 -11.17
N THR A 338 -7.02 3.84 -12.25
CA THR A 338 -8.46 3.56 -12.18
C THR A 338 -8.77 2.07 -12.00
N LYS A 339 -7.73 1.20 -12.04
CA LYS A 339 -7.88 -0.25 -11.99
C LYS A 339 -7.05 -0.85 -10.86
N LYS A 340 -7.60 -1.87 -10.21
CA LYS A 340 -6.80 -2.69 -9.29
C LYS A 340 -5.84 -3.56 -10.07
N CYS A 341 -4.56 -3.57 -9.68
CA CYS A 341 -3.52 -4.36 -10.34
C CYS A 341 -2.77 -5.28 -9.37
N ILE A 342 -2.25 -6.38 -9.95
CA ILE A 342 -1.21 -7.21 -9.34
C ILE A 342 0.09 -6.97 -10.09
N VAL A 343 1.17 -6.85 -9.34
CA VAL A 343 2.51 -6.52 -9.86
C VAL A 343 3.49 -7.60 -9.42
N LEU A 344 4.17 -8.20 -10.38
CA LEU A 344 5.17 -9.23 -10.13
C LEU A 344 6.53 -8.71 -10.61
N ILE A 345 7.52 -8.68 -9.71
CA ILE A 345 8.84 -8.11 -9.99
C ILE A 345 9.90 -9.19 -9.87
N THR A 346 10.76 -9.27 -10.88
CA THR A 346 11.91 -10.18 -10.87
C THR A 346 13.09 -9.61 -11.64
N CYS A 347 14.28 -10.22 -11.54
CA CYS A 347 15.42 -9.82 -12.36
C CYS A 347 15.21 -10.17 -13.82
N LEU A 348 15.79 -9.37 -14.71
CA LEU A 348 15.87 -9.68 -16.12
C LEU A 348 17.01 -10.70 -16.36
N GLU A 349 16.71 -11.84 -17.00
CA GLU A 349 17.67 -12.96 -17.16
C GLU A 349 18.91 -12.56 -17.97
N GLU A 350 18.75 -11.66 -18.93
CA GLU A 350 19.80 -11.25 -19.87
C GLU A 350 20.60 -10.03 -19.39
N ASN A 351 20.22 -9.39 -18.29
CA ASN A 351 20.85 -8.18 -17.79
C ASN A 351 20.81 -8.12 -16.26
N ASP A 352 21.96 -8.32 -15.63
CA ASP A 352 22.10 -8.31 -14.15
C ASP A 352 21.80 -6.95 -13.52
N ASP A 353 21.83 -5.86 -14.30
CA ASP A 353 21.56 -4.48 -13.86
C ASP A 353 20.09 -4.07 -14.07
N ALA A 354 19.23 -5.01 -14.50
CA ALA A 354 17.83 -4.73 -14.80
C ALA A 354 16.88 -5.69 -14.10
N GLN A 355 15.66 -5.19 -13.85
CA GLN A 355 14.52 -5.98 -13.39
C GLN A 355 13.37 -5.81 -14.36
N ILE A 356 12.46 -6.77 -14.38
CA ILE A 356 11.25 -6.72 -15.18
C ILE A 356 10.03 -6.72 -14.27
N VAL A 357 9.08 -5.86 -14.59
CA VAL A 357 7.80 -5.69 -13.91
C VAL A 357 6.72 -6.26 -14.82
N TYR A 358 5.91 -7.19 -14.30
CA TYR A 358 4.74 -7.74 -14.96
C TYR A 358 3.50 -7.21 -14.26
N ILE A 359 2.50 -6.74 -15.02
CA ILE A 359 1.28 -6.16 -14.49
C ILE A 359 0.06 -6.93 -15.00
N GLY A 360 -0.78 -7.36 -14.07
CA GLY A 360 -2.10 -7.88 -14.34
C GLY A 360 -3.17 -6.96 -13.77
N TYR A 361 -4.25 -6.69 -14.54
CA TYR A 361 -5.39 -5.91 -14.05
C TYR A 361 -6.53 -6.81 -13.61
N LEU A 362 -7.19 -6.41 -12.50
CA LEU A 362 -8.30 -7.16 -11.93
C LEU A 362 -9.45 -7.27 -12.94
N SER A 363 -9.83 -8.51 -13.25
CA SER A 363 -10.97 -8.84 -14.09
C SER A 363 -12.23 -9.07 -13.25
N ARG A 364 -12.11 -9.86 -12.18
CA ARG A 364 -13.23 -10.19 -11.29
C ARG A 364 -12.77 -10.67 -9.92
N VAL A 365 -13.69 -10.61 -8.96
CA VAL A 365 -13.53 -11.19 -7.62
C VAL A 365 -14.66 -12.18 -7.41
N GLU A 366 -14.33 -13.40 -7.02
CA GLU A 366 -15.27 -14.46 -6.74
C GLU A 366 -15.11 -14.93 -5.29
N PRO A 367 -16.22 -15.33 -4.60
CA PRO A 367 -16.06 -16.10 -3.38
C PRO A 367 -15.31 -17.39 -3.72
N TYR A 368 -14.39 -17.76 -2.85
CA TYR A 368 -13.76 -19.07 -2.93
C TYR A 368 -14.48 -19.97 -1.91
N GLU A 369 -15.25 -20.93 -2.40
CA GLU A 369 -15.82 -22.00 -1.61
C GLU A 369 -15.05 -23.29 -1.95
N ASN A 370 -14.62 -24.01 -0.92
CA ASN A 370 -13.99 -25.32 -1.11
C ASN A 370 -15.00 -26.23 -1.79
N GLU A 371 -14.63 -26.85 -2.89
CA GLU A 371 -15.40 -27.97 -3.41
C GLU A 371 -15.34 -29.10 -2.36
N GLU A 372 -16.51 -29.43 -1.79
CA GLU A 372 -16.69 -30.58 -0.88
C GLU A 372 -16.36 -31.93 -1.54
#